data_cc76156bc26b86ac50b76c8d81d4082f
#
_entry.id   cc76156bc26b86ac50b76c8d81d4082f
#
_cell.length_a   1.000
_cell.length_b   1.000
_cell.length_c   1.000
_cell.angle_alpha   90.00
_cell.angle_beta   90.00
_cell.angle_gamma   90.00
#
_symmetry.space_group_name_H-M   'P 1'
#
loop_
_entity.id
_entity.type
_entity.pdbx_description
1 polymer ?
#
loop_
_entity_poly.entity_id
_entity_poly.type
_entity_poly.pdbx_seq_one_letter_code
_entity_poly.pdbx_strand_id
1 'polypeptide(L)'
;MADGYYPRFQRMLKEEDIVIAETGTLYYGMGEIRLPGNVTYIGQGGWQSIGYAIPSAFGAIMAAPERRVLVFTGDGALQLTVQEISSMLYYGCKPIIFVLNNDGYTIERYLNVKTEDQKYNEIPQWSYTKLAEAFGGNGSGPMESLIRL
;
A
#
# COMPACT_ATOMS: atom_id res chain seq x y z
N MET A 1 13.92 -9.58 -15.38
CA MET A 1 13.31 -8.67 -14.38
C MET A 1 14.21 -8.47 -13.14
N ALA A 2 15.53 -8.37 -13.35
CA ALA A 2 16.47 -8.29 -12.23
C ALA A 2 16.47 -6.94 -11.47
N ASP A 3 15.89 -5.88 -12.00
CA ASP A 3 15.94 -4.51 -11.47
C ASP A 3 14.60 -3.93 -11.05
N GLY A 4 13.58 -4.74 -10.92
CA GLY A 4 12.27 -4.31 -10.48
C GLY A 4 12.22 -3.91 -9.00
N TYR A 5 11.14 -3.25 -8.56
CA TYR A 5 10.96 -2.78 -7.18
C TYR A 5 10.78 -3.92 -6.17
N TYR A 6 10.26 -5.10 -6.54
CA TYR A 6 10.09 -6.24 -5.62
C TYR A 6 11.39 -6.74 -4.98
N PRO A 7 12.52 -6.91 -5.71
CA PRO A 7 13.80 -7.23 -5.10
C PRO A 7 14.32 -6.15 -4.14
N ARG A 8 13.97 -4.88 -4.38
CA ARG A 8 14.30 -3.79 -3.46
C ARG A 8 13.47 -3.86 -2.18
N PHE A 9 12.17 -4.15 -2.30
CA PHE A 9 11.31 -4.39 -1.14
C PHE A 9 11.82 -5.54 -0.30
N GLN A 10 12.14 -6.67 -0.91
CA GLN A 10 12.68 -7.82 -0.17
C GLN A 10 13.93 -7.47 0.65
N ARG A 11 14.84 -6.67 0.10
CA ARG A 11 16.04 -6.23 0.83
C ARG A 11 15.78 -5.24 1.95
N MET A 12 14.67 -4.53 1.90
CA MET A 12 14.28 -3.52 2.88
C MET A 12 13.57 -4.14 4.09
N LEU A 13 12.91 -5.28 3.90
CA LEU A 13 12.18 -5.96 4.95
C LEU A 13 13.11 -6.47 6.04
N LYS A 14 12.63 -6.41 7.28
CA LYS A 14 13.35 -6.87 8.49
C LYS A 14 12.52 -7.92 9.22
N GLU A 15 13.16 -8.65 10.08
CA GLU A 15 12.46 -9.51 11.03
C GLU A 15 11.46 -8.70 11.85
N GLU A 16 10.36 -9.35 12.18
CA GLU A 16 9.24 -8.78 12.95
C GLU A 16 8.45 -7.65 12.26
N ASP A 17 8.75 -7.29 11.02
CA ASP A 17 7.91 -6.35 10.27
C ASP A 17 6.47 -6.88 10.15
N ILE A 18 5.52 -5.95 10.07
CA ILE A 18 4.16 -6.23 9.60
C ILE A 18 4.05 -5.70 8.18
N VAL A 19 3.85 -6.62 7.25
CA VAL A 19 3.73 -6.33 5.82
C VAL A 19 2.28 -6.47 5.40
N ILE A 20 1.71 -5.41 4.86
CA ILE A 20 0.33 -5.39 4.38
C ILE A 20 0.36 -5.16 2.87
N ALA A 21 -0.14 -6.12 2.11
CA ALA A 21 -0.19 -6.04 0.66
C ALA A 21 -1.63 -5.91 0.17
N GLU A 22 -1.90 -4.81 -0.52
CA GLU A 22 -3.20 -4.52 -1.12
C GLU A 22 -3.49 -5.47 -2.28
N THR A 23 -4.77 -5.76 -2.48
CA THR A 23 -5.27 -6.52 -3.62
C THR A 23 -4.88 -5.90 -4.96
N GLY A 24 -4.69 -6.74 -5.96
CA GLY A 24 -4.30 -6.36 -7.31
C GLY A 24 -2.89 -6.83 -7.66
N THR A 25 -2.22 -6.15 -8.57
CA THR A 25 -0.88 -6.54 -9.05
C THR A 25 0.15 -6.63 -7.93
N LEU A 26 0.04 -5.79 -6.91
CA LEU A 26 0.91 -5.82 -5.72
C LEU A 26 0.75 -7.09 -4.90
N TYR A 27 -0.47 -7.59 -4.72
CA TYR A 27 -0.72 -8.82 -3.96
C TYR A 27 0.05 -10.00 -4.57
N TYR A 28 -0.04 -10.16 -5.89
CA TYR A 28 0.64 -11.23 -6.59
C TYR A 28 2.16 -11.07 -6.56
N GLY A 29 2.67 -9.87 -6.85
CA GLY A 29 4.10 -9.63 -6.83
C GLY A 29 4.74 -9.71 -5.44
N MET A 30 4.04 -9.27 -4.40
CA MET A 30 4.50 -9.42 -3.02
C MET A 30 4.48 -10.87 -2.54
N GLY A 31 3.60 -11.70 -3.10
CA GLY A 31 3.56 -13.15 -2.82
C GLY A 31 4.78 -13.92 -3.33
N GLU A 32 5.55 -13.34 -4.25
CA GLU A 32 6.77 -13.97 -4.81
C GLU A 32 8.05 -13.61 -4.03
N ILE A 33 8.01 -12.62 -3.12
CA ILE A 33 9.19 -12.24 -2.34
C ILE A 33 9.37 -13.11 -1.11
N ARG A 34 10.64 -13.38 -0.76
CA ARG A 34 10.96 -14.10 0.47
C ARG A 34 10.93 -13.14 1.65
N LEU A 35 10.07 -13.42 2.62
CA LEU A 35 9.96 -12.66 3.85
C LEU A 35 11.02 -13.11 4.88
N PRO A 36 11.60 -12.19 5.66
CA PRO A 36 12.42 -12.51 6.82
C PRO A 36 11.66 -13.28 7.90
N GLY A 37 12.36 -13.76 8.91
CA GLY A 37 11.75 -14.46 10.05
C GLY A 37 10.76 -13.57 10.82
N ASN A 38 9.73 -14.19 11.39
CA ASN A 38 8.74 -13.55 12.26
C ASN A 38 7.96 -12.37 11.62
N VAL A 39 8.03 -12.20 10.30
CA VAL A 39 7.19 -11.23 9.58
C VAL A 39 5.73 -11.67 9.65
N THR A 40 4.85 -10.73 10.01
CA THR A 40 3.41 -10.91 9.86
C THR A 40 3.00 -10.39 8.50
N TYR A 41 2.44 -11.25 7.65
CA TYR A 41 1.92 -10.86 6.34
C TYR A 41 0.39 -10.80 6.37
N ILE A 42 -0.15 -9.64 6.00
CA ILE A 42 -1.59 -9.39 5.91
C ILE A 42 -1.96 -9.15 4.46
N GLY A 43 -2.84 -10.00 3.95
CA GLY A 43 -3.34 -9.91 2.59
C GLY A 43 -4.75 -10.44 2.49
N GLN A 44 -5.53 -9.92 1.56
CA GLN A 44 -6.92 -10.33 1.37
C GLN A 44 -7.08 -11.23 0.15
N GLY A 45 -6.54 -12.46 0.26
CA GLY A 45 -6.50 -13.42 -0.84
C GLY A 45 -7.85 -14.05 -1.20
N GLY A 46 -8.82 -14.08 -0.27
CA GLY A 46 -10.12 -14.73 -0.48
C GLY A 46 -11.08 -13.87 -1.31
N TRP A 47 -11.49 -12.73 -0.79
CA TRP A 47 -12.47 -11.85 -1.43
C TRP A 47 -11.86 -10.81 -2.35
N GLN A 48 -10.58 -10.54 -2.19
CA GLN A 48 -9.81 -9.58 -2.99
C GLN A 48 -10.42 -8.16 -3.03
N SER A 49 -11.04 -7.74 -1.92
CA SER A 49 -11.56 -6.36 -1.81
C SER A 49 -10.43 -5.37 -1.73
N ILE A 50 -10.49 -4.32 -2.53
CA ILE A 50 -9.52 -3.22 -2.53
C ILE A 50 -9.87 -2.17 -1.46
N GLY A 51 -8.87 -1.39 -1.02
CA GLY A 51 -9.04 -0.34 -0.01
C GLY A 51 -8.96 -0.82 1.43
N TYR A 52 -8.65 -2.10 1.68
CA TYR A 52 -8.53 -2.62 3.04
C TYR A 52 -7.16 -2.35 3.67
N ALA A 53 -6.11 -2.13 2.87
CA ALA A 53 -4.74 -2.08 3.36
C ALA A 53 -4.48 -0.92 4.33
N ILE A 54 -5.02 0.26 4.05
CA ILE A 54 -4.85 1.44 4.91
C ILE A 54 -5.53 1.27 6.28
N PRO A 55 -6.83 0.92 6.37
CA PRO A 55 -7.45 0.64 7.68
C PRO A 55 -6.82 -0.56 8.40
N SER A 56 -6.34 -1.58 7.67
CA SER A 56 -5.60 -2.70 8.27
C SER A 56 -4.29 -2.25 8.91
N ALA A 57 -3.59 -1.29 8.29
CA ALA A 57 -2.38 -0.71 8.86
C ALA A 57 -2.67 0.01 10.18
N PHE A 58 -3.76 0.76 10.23
CA PHE A 58 -4.19 1.40 11.47
C PHE A 58 -4.43 0.37 12.58
N GLY A 59 -5.20 -0.68 12.27
CA GLY A 59 -5.45 -1.77 13.23
C GLY A 59 -4.17 -2.49 13.67
N ALA A 60 -3.26 -2.77 12.73
CA ALA A 60 -1.98 -3.43 13.02
C ALA A 60 -1.09 -2.61 13.94
N ILE A 61 -0.98 -1.29 13.72
CA ILE A 61 -0.19 -0.39 14.56
C ILE A 61 -0.79 -0.30 15.97
N MET A 62 -2.13 -0.22 16.07
CA MET A 62 -2.79 -0.18 17.38
C MET A 62 -2.62 -1.49 18.16
N ALA A 63 -2.53 -2.63 17.47
CA ALA A 63 -2.35 -3.95 18.09
C ALA A 63 -0.90 -4.25 18.45
N ALA A 64 0.07 -3.69 17.71
CA ALA A 64 1.51 -3.93 17.89
C ALA A 64 2.31 -2.65 17.62
N PRO A 65 2.21 -1.66 18.51
CA PRO A 65 2.78 -0.31 18.30
C PRO A 65 4.31 -0.30 18.25
N GLU A 66 4.96 -1.33 18.75
CA GLU A 66 6.42 -1.51 18.74
C GLU A 66 6.95 -2.03 17.39
N ARG A 67 6.07 -2.58 16.54
CA ARG A 67 6.47 -3.20 15.29
C ARG A 67 6.35 -2.22 14.11
N ARG A 68 7.28 -2.33 13.19
CA ARG A 68 7.27 -1.53 11.96
C ARG A 68 6.21 -2.06 10.99
N VAL A 69 5.32 -1.20 10.54
CA VAL A 69 4.26 -1.53 9.58
C VAL A 69 4.58 -0.95 8.21
N LEU A 70 4.63 -1.82 7.20
CA LEU A 70 4.84 -1.46 5.80
C LEU A 70 3.58 -1.82 5.00
N VAL A 71 3.06 -0.83 4.30
CA VAL A 71 1.85 -0.97 3.47
C VAL A 71 2.23 -0.83 2.01
N PHE A 72 1.81 -1.77 1.21
CA PHE A 72 1.96 -1.75 -0.25
C PHE A 72 0.56 -1.67 -0.86
N THR A 73 0.21 -0.54 -1.44
CA THR A 73 -1.12 -0.28 -2.00
C THR A 73 -1.04 0.28 -3.41
N GLY A 74 -2.08 0.03 -4.22
CA GLY A 74 -2.24 0.64 -5.53
C GLY A 74 -2.90 2.02 -5.42
N ASP A 75 -2.71 2.84 -6.46
CA ASP A 75 -3.32 4.16 -6.59
C ASP A 75 -4.85 4.12 -6.46
N GLY A 76 -5.52 3.23 -7.19
CA GLY A 76 -6.97 3.09 -7.16
C GLY A 76 -7.50 2.57 -5.83
N ALA A 77 -6.81 1.61 -5.22
CA ALA A 77 -7.20 1.07 -3.91
C ALA A 77 -7.05 2.11 -2.80
N LEU A 78 -5.96 2.89 -2.82
CA LEU A 78 -5.73 3.95 -1.84
C LEU A 78 -6.86 4.99 -1.86
N GLN A 79 -7.39 5.34 -3.04
CA GLN A 79 -8.45 6.36 -3.16
C GLN A 79 -9.74 5.97 -2.44
N LEU A 80 -9.98 4.70 -2.16
CA LEU A 80 -11.20 4.25 -1.48
C LEU A 80 -11.20 4.54 0.03
N THR A 81 -10.03 4.55 0.67
CA THR A 81 -9.90 4.66 2.13
C THR A 81 -8.78 5.62 2.55
N VAL A 82 -8.42 6.55 1.69
CA VAL A 82 -7.32 7.51 1.92
C VAL A 82 -7.50 8.34 3.20
N GLN A 83 -8.73 8.62 3.59
CA GLN A 83 -9.06 9.36 4.81
C GLN A 83 -8.55 8.69 6.09
N GLU A 84 -8.32 7.37 6.07
CA GLU A 84 -7.75 6.67 7.23
C GLU A 84 -6.30 7.08 7.52
N ILE A 85 -5.61 7.67 6.56
CA ILE A 85 -4.31 8.31 6.81
C ILE A 85 -4.47 9.45 7.83
N SER A 86 -5.55 10.23 7.73
CA SER A 86 -5.85 11.28 8.72
C SER A 86 -6.08 10.69 10.12
N SER A 87 -6.82 9.57 10.21
CA SER A 87 -7.03 8.86 11.46
C SER A 87 -5.69 8.39 12.06
N MET A 88 -4.84 7.77 11.26
CA MET A 88 -3.51 7.32 11.70
C MET A 88 -2.64 8.49 12.19
N LEU A 89 -2.63 9.62 11.49
CA LEU A 89 -1.90 10.82 11.91
C LEU A 89 -2.39 11.35 13.25
N TYR A 90 -3.71 11.41 13.44
CA TYR A 90 -4.33 11.85 14.69
C TYR A 90 -3.89 11.00 15.89
N TYR A 91 -3.76 9.69 15.70
CA TYR A 91 -3.29 8.77 16.75
C TYR A 91 -1.76 8.61 16.82
N GLY A 92 -1.00 9.41 16.06
CA GLY A 92 0.46 9.37 16.04
C GLY A 92 1.08 8.11 15.42
N CYS A 93 0.30 7.39 14.62
CA CYS A 93 0.78 6.21 13.89
C CYS A 93 1.79 6.59 12.80
N LYS A 94 2.76 5.70 12.54
CA LYS A 94 3.88 5.96 11.62
C LYS A 94 4.11 4.79 10.65
N PRO A 95 3.12 4.43 9.81
CA PRO A 95 3.32 3.40 8.78
C PRO A 95 4.25 3.91 7.68
N ILE A 96 4.90 2.98 6.99
CA ILE A 96 5.57 3.24 5.72
C ILE A 96 4.62 2.80 4.61
N ILE A 97 4.14 3.73 3.79
CA ILE A 97 3.17 3.44 2.75
C ILE A 97 3.82 3.60 1.36
N PHE A 98 3.87 2.50 0.61
CA PHE A 98 4.30 2.47 -0.78
C PHE A 98 3.07 2.49 -1.69
N VAL A 99 3.01 3.46 -2.59
CA VAL A 99 1.92 3.58 -3.56
C VAL A 99 2.43 3.20 -4.94
N LEU A 100 1.95 2.08 -5.47
CA LEU A 100 2.13 1.73 -6.88
C LEU A 100 1.14 2.55 -7.70
N ASN A 101 1.65 3.63 -8.30
CA ASN A 101 0.86 4.46 -9.20
C ASN A 101 1.06 3.98 -10.64
N ASN A 102 0.17 3.11 -11.08
CA ASN A 102 0.17 2.50 -12.40
C ASN A 102 -1.04 2.89 -13.27
N ASP A 103 -1.60 4.08 -12.97
CA ASP A 103 -2.62 4.74 -13.76
C ASP A 103 -3.97 4.03 -13.78
N GLY A 104 -4.43 3.59 -12.61
CA GLY A 104 -5.77 3.06 -12.40
C GLY A 104 -5.84 1.56 -12.14
N TYR A 105 -6.99 0.96 -12.47
CA TYR A 105 -7.28 -0.44 -12.17
C TYR A 105 -6.61 -1.40 -13.16
N THR A 106 -5.29 -1.48 -13.08
CA THR A 106 -4.46 -2.23 -14.03
C THR A 106 -4.79 -3.73 -14.04
N ILE A 107 -5.07 -4.32 -12.87
CA ILE A 107 -5.43 -5.74 -12.82
C ILE A 107 -6.73 -6.03 -13.57
N GLU A 108 -7.70 -5.13 -13.51
CA GLU A 108 -8.96 -5.25 -14.24
C GLU A 108 -8.76 -5.20 -15.76
N ARG A 109 -7.83 -4.37 -16.23
CA ARG A 109 -7.45 -4.33 -17.65
C ARG A 109 -6.87 -5.66 -18.12
N TYR A 110 -6.06 -6.32 -17.29
CA TYR A 110 -5.50 -7.64 -17.62
C TYR A 110 -6.52 -8.77 -17.57
N LEU A 111 -7.44 -8.72 -16.63
CA LEU A 111 -8.47 -9.76 -16.47
C LEU A 111 -9.55 -9.68 -17.54
N ASN A 112 -9.82 -8.48 -18.05
CA ASN A 112 -10.89 -8.26 -19.00
C ASN A 112 -10.43 -7.47 -20.23
N VAL A 113 -9.67 -8.14 -21.10
CA VAL A 113 -9.05 -7.57 -22.31
C VAL A 113 -10.08 -6.91 -23.24
N LYS A 114 -11.35 -7.34 -23.21
CA LYS A 114 -12.42 -6.76 -24.04
C LYS A 114 -12.87 -5.37 -23.58
N THR A 115 -12.55 -5.03 -22.34
CA THR A 115 -12.99 -3.79 -21.68
C THR A 115 -11.80 -3.01 -21.10
N GLU A 116 -10.59 -3.28 -21.56
CA GLU A 116 -9.36 -2.64 -21.06
C GLU A 116 -9.38 -1.12 -21.20
N ASP A 117 -9.97 -0.60 -22.30
CA ASP A 117 -10.08 0.83 -22.61
C ASP A 117 -11.32 1.51 -21.99
N GLN A 118 -12.05 0.84 -21.11
CA GLN A 118 -13.24 1.42 -20.52
C GLN A 118 -12.90 2.43 -19.43
N LYS A 119 -13.61 3.57 -19.44
CA LYS A 119 -13.38 4.67 -18.47
C LYS A 119 -13.47 4.28 -17.00
N TYR A 120 -14.19 3.22 -16.65
CA TYR A 120 -14.26 2.76 -15.27
C TYR A 120 -12.96 2.15 -14.75
N ASN A 121 -12.00 1.87 -15.64
CA ASN A 121 -10.64 1.46 -15.27
C ASN A 121 -9.70 2.64 -15.01
N GLU A 122 -10.15 3.85 -15.36
CA GLU A 122 -9.40 5.09 -15.12
C GLU A 122 -9.73 5.67 -13.75
N ILE A 123 -8.78 6.35 -13.14
CA ILE A 123 -8.97 7.09 -11.89
C ILE A 123 -8.33 8.47 -11.99
N PRO A 124 -8.83 9.46 -11.23
CA PRO A 124 -8.14 10.75 -11.11
C PRO A 124 -6.73 10.57 -10.57
N GLN A 125 -5.75 11.21 -11.20
CA GLN A 125 -4.37 11.17 -10.73
C GLN A 125 -4.15 12.17 -9.59
N TRP A 126 -3.69 11.68 -8.43
CA TRP A 126 -3.44 12.49 -7.25
C TRP A 126 -1.95 12.73 -7.01
N SER A 127 -1.65 13.78 -6.27
CA SER A 127 -0.30 14.02 -5.74
C SER A 127 -0.11 13.19 -4.46
N TYR A 128 0.03 11.87 -4.59
CA TYR A 128 0.05 10.93 -3.48
C TYR A 128 1.06 11.26 -2.39
N THR A 129 2.25 11.76 -2.76
CA THR A 129 3.29 12.16 -1.81
C THR A 129 2.93 13.36 -0.94
N LYS A 130 1.91 14.14 -1.33
CA LYS A 130 1.42 15.31 -0.58
C LYS A 130 0.24 15.00 0.33
N LEU A 131 -0.26 13.79 0.33
CA LEU A 131 -1.44 13.43 1.13
C LEU A 131 -1.22 13.60 2.64
N ALA A 132 -0.01 13.27 3.12
CA ALA A 132 0.32 13.46 4.53
C ALA A 132 0.20 14.93 4.96
N GLU A 133 0.73 15.84 4.17
CA GLU A 133 0.62 17.28 4.42
C GLU A 133 -0.83 17.76 4.35
N ALA A 134 -1.58 17.29 3.36
CA ALA A 134 -3.00 17.63 3.17
C ALA A 134 -3.87 17.21 4.36
N PHE A 135 -3.51 16.12 5.05
CA PHE A 135 -4.19 15.66 6.26
C PHE A 135 -3.61 16.22 7.57
N GLY A 136 -2.76 17.25 7.49
CA GLY A 136 -2.21 17.91 8.67
C GLY A 136 -0.96 17.25 9.26
N GLY A 137 -0.35 16.31 8.56
CA GLY A 137 0.96 15.75 8.90
C GLY A 137 2.05 16.79 8.67
N ASN A 138 3.01 16.87 9.58
CA ASN A 138 4.19 17.71 9.39
C ASN A 138 5.12 17.01 8.38
N GLY A 139 5.41 17.64 7.26
CA GLY A 139 6.33 17.14 6.23
C GLY A 139 7.77 16.88 6.68
N SER A 140 8.07 17.11 7.96
CA SER A 140 9.32 16.75 8.64
C SER A 140 9.23 15.53 9.55
N GLY A 141 8.10 14.83 9.55
CA GLY A 141 7.90 13.59 10.31
C GLY A 141 8.12 12.33 9.46
N PRO A 142 8.15 11.14 10.07
CA PRO A 142 8.50 9.87 9.39
C PRO A 142 7.49 9.38 8.33
N MET A 143 6.56 10.20 7.86
CA MET A 143 5.77 9.96 6.65
C MET A 143 6.46 10.48 5.36
N GLU A 144 7.79 10.67 5.36
CA GLU A 144 8.61 10.81 4.14
C GLU A 144 8.53 9.56 3.22
N SER A 145 7.72 8.60 3.55
CA SER A 145 7.67 7.29 2.90
C SER A 145 6.39 6.99 2.12
N LEU A 146 5.66 8.00 1.64
CA LEU A 146 4.79 7.81 0.49
C LEU A 146 5.67 7.79 -0.76
N ILE A 147 6.24 6.64 -1.06
CA ILE A 147 7.12 6.45 -2.23
C ILE A 147 6.22 6.13 -3.42
N ARG A 148 6.23 7.02 -4.41
CA ARG A 148 5.67 6.72 -5.73
C ARG A 148 6.64 5.75 -6.43
N LEU A 149 6.11 4.63 -6.86
CA LEU A 149 6.82 3.63 -7.67
C LEU A 149 6.46 3.78 -9.13
#